data_56085de64aa7662e81b2aa938b80d4f7
#
_entry.id   56085de64aa7662e81b2aa938b80d4f7
#
_cell.length_a   1.000
_cell.length_b   1.000
_cell.length_c   1.000
_cell.angle_alpha   90.00
_cell.angle_beta   90.00
_cell.angle_gamma   90.00
#
_symmetry.space_group_name_H-M   'P 1'
#
loop_
_entity.id
_entity.type
_entity.pdbx_description
1 polymer ?
#
loop_
_entity_poly.entity_id
_entity_poly.type
_entity_poly.pdbx_seq_one_letter_code
_entity_poly.pdbx_strand_id
1 'polypeptide(L)'
;MDLRSFIEQLNDRGQLHRIGRQVDWKYELGETTRSDLAPLLFENIKDYPGHRVFTNGLISIAAIGLALAVEAGRSRKELVRQVRKRVANPIAPTRVQSGPIFQNILEGEAVDLLKLPVPHWNRSDAGRYIGTWHVNISRDPEDGSHNLGVYRMQVLGPRQATISTSSKSHLGIQFAKAEGMGKPLGVAVAIGVSEAIFIAAAAGYPCGKDEYELAGALLEKSVELIKCSSIDVDAPADTEILIEGHVMPNVRVLDGPYFDYAGKATSNPKAYLFEATRILFRNSPIFRGAIVGHPRAEDLLLFSVLSEVGLFDFHGSRLRRALQILFLKEHLFKAFQFAGRIGPEMLRVGPFRGKRTKDL
;
A
#
# COMPACT_ATOMS: atom_id res chain seq x y z
N MET A 1 2.28 -10.32 13.20
CA MET A 1 1.46 -9.30 13.91
C MET A 1 0.46 -8.76 12.91
N ASP A 2 -0.84 -8.79 13.21
CA ASP A 2 -1.89 -8.19 12.37
C ASP A 2 -1.91 -6.67 12.51
N LEU A 3 -2.70 -5.98 11.67
CA LEU A 3 -2.78 -4.53 11.67
C LEU A 3 -3.28 -3.96 13.00
N ARG A 4 -4.28 -4.60 13.64
CA ARG A 4 -4.84 -4.09 14.91
C ARG A 4 -3.83 -4.15 16.04
N SER A 5 -3.14 -5.29 16.17
CA SER A 5 -2.07 -5.44 17.16
C SER A 5 -0.93 -4.46 16.93
N PHE A 6 -0.61 -4.13 15.68
CA PHE A 6 0.38 -3.11 15.35
C PHE A 6 -0.07 -1.72 15.81
N ILE A 7 -1.32 -1.34 15.53
CA ILE A 7 -1.90 -0.06 15.96
C ILE A 7 -1.95 0.04 17.49
N GLU A 8 -2.33 -1.04 18.19
CA GLU A 8 -2.33 -1.10 19.66
C GLU A 8 -0.93 -0.89 20.23
N GLN A 9 0.07 -1.57 19.68
CA GLN A 9 1.46 -1.37 20.13
C GLN A 9 1.99 0.04 19.87
N LEU A 10 1.58 0.71 18.78
CA LEU A 10 1.90 2.12 18.55
C LEU A 10 1.24 3.01 19.62
N ASN A 11 -0.02 2.72 19.97
CA ASN A 11 -0.77 3.43 21.00
C ASN A 11 -0.11 3.29 22.38
N ASP A 12 0.22 2.07 22.79
CA ASP A 12 0.84 1.77 24.09
C ASP A 12 2.21 2.44 24.25
N ARG A 13 2.88 2.72 23.16
CA ARG A 13 4.17 3.44 23.13
C ARG A 13 4.00 4.96 23.01
N GLY A 14 2.76 5.47 22.99
CA GLY A 14 2.48 6.90 22.82
C GLY A 14 2.91 7.44 21.45
N GLN A 15 2.95 6.59 20.44
CA GLN A 15 3.37 6.94 19.07
C GLN A 15 2.19 7.13 18.10
N LEU A 16 0.96 6.80 18.54
CA LEU A 16 -0.25 6.92 17.73
C LEU A 16 -0.98 8.22 18.06
N HIS A 17 -1.27 9.03 17.04
CA HIS A 17 -2.21 10.14 17.17
C HIS A 17 -3.62 9.68 16.80
N ARG A 18 -4.55 9.75 17.73
CA ARG A 18 -5.97 9.41 17.53
C ARG A 18 -6.76 10.66 17.17
N ILE A 19 -7.45 10.64 16.05
CA ILE A 19 -8.26 11.75 15.54
C ILE A 19 -9.75 11.41 15.74
N GLY A 20 -10.30 11.81 16.91
CA GLY A 20 -11.70 11.53 17.27
C GLY A 20 -12.71 12.52 16.66
N ARG A 21 -12.27 13.72 16.25
CA ARG A 21 -13.13 14.66 15.52
C ARG A 21 -13.54 14.08 14.17
N GLN A 22 -14.70 14.52 13.66
CA GLN A 22 -15.10 14.16 12.29
C GLN A 22 -14.10 14.73 11.27
N VAL A 23 -13.71 13.89 10.30
CA VAL A 23 -12.80 14.23 9.20
C VAL A 23 -13.46 13.89 7.87
N ASP A 24 -13.42 14.84 6.93
CA ASP A 24 -13.94 14.60 5.59
C ASP A 24 -12.97 13.69 4.81
N TRP A 25 -13.51 12.60 4.25
CA TRP A 25 -12.76 11.68 3.39
C TRP A 25 -12.25 12.37 2.12
N LYS A 26 -12.87 13.49 1.74
CA LYS A 26 -12.51 14.27 0.56
C LYS A 26 -11.50 15.35 0.93
N TYR A 27 -10.25 15.12 0.61
CA TYR A 27 -9.08 16.00 0.78
C TYR A 27 -8.60 16.19 2.23
N GLU A 28 -9.49 16.45 3.22
CA GLU A 28 -9.08 16.77 4.58
C GLU A 28 -8.28 15.63 5.22
N LEU A 29 -8.72 14.39 5.03
CA LEU A 29 -8.00 13.22 5.51
C LEU A 29 -6.58 13.17 4.92
N GLY A 30 -6.45 13.42 3.62
CA GLY A 30 -5.16 13.48 2.95
C GLY A 30 -4.29 14.66 3.41
N GLU A 31 -4.86 15.84 3.59
CA GLU A 31 -4.17 17.03 4.07
C GLU A 31 -3.66 16.84 5.51
N THR A 32 -4.48 16.23 6.39
CA THR A 32 -4.10 15.88 7.76
C THR A 32 -2.97 14.85 7.78
N THR A 33 -3.07 13.80 6.97
CA THR A 33 -2.01 12.77 6.85
C THR A 33 -0.68 13.37 6.39
N ARG A 34 -0.72 14.35 5.49
CA ARG A 34 0.50 15.01 4.98
C ARG A 34 1.15 15.94 6.00
N SER A 35 0.36 16.60 6.82
CA SER A 35 0.84 17.59 7.79
C SER A 35 1.37 16.98 9.08
N ASP A 36 0.93 15.79 9.44
CA ASP A 36 1.35 15.09 10.66
C ASP A 36 2.37 13.98 10.32
N LEU A 37 3.43 13.91 11.09
CA LEU A 37 4.51 12.93 10.91
C LEU A 37 4.43 11.76 11.92
N ALA A 38 3.27 11.55 12.54
CA ALA A 38 3.00 10.40 13.40
C ALA A 38 2.07 9.41 12.68
N PRO A 39 2.03 8.14 13.10
CA PRO A 39 0.94 7.24 12.79
C PRO A 39 -0.41 7.82 13.22
N LEU A 40 -1.40 7.84 12.32
CA LEU A 40 -2.70 8.47 12.55
C LEU A 40 -3.82 7.43 12.48
N LEU A 41 -4.68 7.41 13.49
CA LEU A 41 -5.93 6.66 13.45
C LEU A 41 -7.12 7.63 13.48
N PHE A 42 -7.80 7.75 12.35
CA PHE A 42 -9.04 8.52 12.19
C PHE A 42 -10.22 7.64 12.62
N GLU A 43 -10.96 8.05 13.63
CA GLU A 43 -12.04 7.26 14.25
C GLU A 43 -13.43 7.69 13.82
N ASN A 44 -13.57 8.86 13.22
CA ASN A 44 -14.85 9.42 12.80
C ASN A 44 -14.72 9.99 11.39
N ILE A 45 -15.07 9.17 10.40
CA ILE A 45 -15.03 9.55 8.98
C ILE A 45 -16.42 10.03 8.57
N LYS A 46 -16.50 11.24 8.01
CA LYS A 46 -17.75 11.81 7.49
C LYS A 46 -18.42 10.82 6.52
N ASP A 47 -19.73 10.64 6.66
CA ASP A 47 -20.56 9.74 5.86
C ASP A 47 -20.31 8.23 6.07
N TYR A 48 -19.31 7.83 6.92
CA TYR A 48 -18.93 6.44 7.16
C TYR A 48 -18.90 6.08 8.65
N PRO A 49 -20.04 6.10 9.34
CA PRO A 49 -20.07 5.75 10.76
C PRO A 49 -19.58 4.32 10.99
N GLY A 50 -18.79 4.14 12.05
CA GLY A 50 -18.22 2.83 12.41
C GLY A 50 -16.99 2.40 11.60
N HIS A 51 -16.63 3.13 10.56
CA HIS A 51 -15.37 2.91 9.82
C HIS A 51 -14.25 3.78 10.37
N ARG A 52 -13.04 3.27 10.27
CA ARG A 52 -11.82 3.97 10.68
C ARG A 52 -10.82 4.00 9.52
N VAL A 53 -9.91 4.96 9.53
CA VAL A 53 -8.81 5.03 8.56
C VAL A 53 -7.50 5.12 9.34
N PHE A 54 -6.50 4.33 8.92
CA PHE A 54 -5.15 4.35 9.50
C PHE A 54 -4.13 4.75 8.42
N THR A 55 -3.26 5.71 8.76
CA THR A 55 -2.23 6.23 7.85
C THR A 55 -0.90 6.44 8.58
N ASN A 56 0.19 6.64 7.82
CA ASN A 56 1.54 6.92 8.35
C ASN A 56 2.09 5.81 9.28
N GLY A 57 1.61 4.57 9.18
CA GLY A 57 2.01 3.47 10.04
C GLY A 57 3.50 3.18 10.02
N LEU A 58 4.15 3.32 8.85
CA LEU A 58 5.57 3.03 8.66
C LEU A 58 6.43 4.29 8.48
N ILE A 59 6.03 5.40 9.10
CA ILE A 59 6.67 6.72 8.95
C ILE A 59 8.06 6.82 9.61
N SER A 60 8.51 5.81 10.35
CA SER A 60 9.81 5.81 11.01
C SER A 60 10.47 4.42 11.02
N ILE A 61 11.80 4.38 11.16
CA ILE A 61 12.55 3.11 11.31
C ILE A 61 12.07 2.30 12.51
N ALA A 62 11.72 2.97 13.61
CA ALA A 62 11.19 2.31 14.80
C ALA A 62 9.82 1.67 14.50
N ALA A 63 8.94 2.34 13.74
CA ALA A 63 7.64 1.81 13.37
C ALA A 63 7.76 0.63 12.39
N ILE A 64 8.68 0.68 11.41
CA ILE A 64 8.98 -0.45 10.53
C ILE A 64 9.52 -1.64 11.36
N GLY A 65 10.44 -1.39 12.30
CA GLY A 65 10.94 -2.43 13.20
C GLY A 65 9.82 -3.05 14.03
N LEU A 66 8.93 -2.22 14.59
CA LEU A 66 7.78 -2.68 15.37
C LEU A 66 6.84 -3.55 14.52
N ALA A 67 6.48 -3.09 13.31
CA ALA A 67 5.60 -3.82 12.39
C ALA A 67 6.13 -5.22 12.04
N LEU A 68 7.45 -5.36 11.96
CA LEU A 68 8.13 -6.61 11.68
C LEU A 68 8.54 -7.38 12.95
N ALA A 69 8.22 -6.89 14.15
CA ALA A 69 8.70 -7.43 15.42
C ALA A 69 10.24 -7.60 15.42
N VAL A 70 10.96 -6.57 14.95
CA VAL A 70 12.41 -6.50 14.95
C VAL A 70 12.87 -5.53 16.03
N GLU A 71 13.66 -6.00 16.96
CA GLU A 71 14.27 -5.17 18.00
C GLU A 71 15.44 -4.33 17.45
N ALA A 72 15.11 -3.39 16.56
CA ALA A 72 16.10 -2.52 15.94
C ALA A 72 16.17 -1.14 16.62
N GLY A 73 15.18 -0.80 17.46
CA GLY A 73 15.04 0.53 18.02
C GLY A 73 14.96 1.58 16.90
N ARG A 74 15.90 2.56 16.92
CA ARG A 74 16.02 3.57 15.85
C ARG A 74 17.18 3.28 14.88
N SER A 75 17.83 2.12 14.99
CA SER A 75 18.98 1.77 14.16
C SER A 75 18.54 1.19 12.81
N ARG A 76 18.66 1.98 11.77
CA ARG A 76 18.40 1.53 10.39
C ARG A 76 19.33 0.38 9.97
N LYS A 77 20.61 0.45 10.32
CA LYS A 77 21.58 -0.61 10.01
C LYS A 77 21.18 -1.94 10.64
N GLU A 78 20.71 -1.90 11.87
CA GLU A 78 20.26 -3.10 12.57
C GLU A 78 18.97 -3.65 11.96
N LEU A 79 17.98 -2.79 11.64
CA LEU A 79 16.77 -3.20 10.93
C LEU A 79 17.11 -3.91 9.62
N VAL A 80 17.94 -3.31 8.77
CA VAL A 80 18.33 -3.89 7.48
C VAL A 80 19.05 -5.24 7.67
N ARG A 81 19.95 -5.35 8.66
CA ARG A 81 20.63 -6.59 8.98
C ARG A 81 19.67 -7.72 9.39
N GLN A 82 18.72 -7.42 10.27
CA GLN A 82 17.72 -8.38 10.75
C GLN A 82 16.79 -8.81 9.61
N VAL A 83 16.28 -7.87 8.83
CA VAL A 83 15.40 -8.17 7.69
C VAL A 83 16.13 -9.03 6.66
N ARG A 84 17.39 -8.73 6.30
CA ARG A 84 18.21 -9.59 5.42
C ARG A 84 18.34 -11.01 5.93
N LYS A 85 18.53 -11.21 7.23
CA LYS A 85 18.60 -12.53 7.83
C LYS A 85 17.30 -13.31 7.69
N ARG A 86 16.14 -12.64 7.91
CA ARG A 86 14.82 -13.26 7.82
C ARG A 86 14.46 -13.65 6.39
N VAL A 87 14.65 -12.78 5.43
CA VAL A 87 14.26 -13.03 4.02
C VAL A 87 15.05 -14.17 3.36
N ALA A 88 16.16 -14.58 3.95
CA ALA A 88 16.90 -15.75 3.52
C ALA A 88 16.20 -17.10 3.86
N ASN A 89 15.16 -17.06 4.71
CA ASN A 89 14.44 -18.24 5.20
C ASN A 89 12.93 -18.10 4.92
N PRO A 90 12.46 -18.29 3.68
CA PRO A 90 11.04 -18.24 3.33
C PRO A 90 10.22 -19.21 4.17
N ILE A 91 8.99 -18.81 4.55
CA ILE A 91 8.07 -19.64 5.32
C ILE A 91 6.75 -19.74 4.55
N ALA A 92 6.39 -20.94 4.15
CA ALA A 92 5.17 -21.19 3.39
C ALA A 92 3.91 -20.79 4.17
N PRO A 93 2.88 -20.25 3.49
CA PRO A 93 1.60 -19.93 4.10
C PRO A 93 0.84 -21.21 4.49
N THR A 94 -0.13 -21.08 5.37
CA THR A 94 -1.05 -22.15 5.77
C THR A 94 -2.49 -21.75 5.48
N ARG A 95 -3.32 -22.70 5.03
CA ARG A 95 -4.75 -22.48 4.84
C ARG A 95 -5.50 -22.73 6.13
N VAL A 96 -6.44 -21.81 6.43
CA VAL A 96 -7.39 -21.90 7.55
C VAL A 96 -8.82 -21.86 7.00
N GLN A 97 -9.77 -22.42 7.77
CA GLN A 97 -11.17 -22.53 7.35
C GLN A 97 -11.98 -21.26 7.61
N SER A 98 -11.52 -20.42 8.54
CA SER A 98 -12.20 -19.18 8.93
C SER A 98 -11.21 -18.13 9.40
N GLY A 99 -11.68 -16.88 9.50
CA GLY A 99 -10.92 -15.77 10.01
C GLY A 99 -11.81 -14.57 10.31
N PRO A 100 -11.30 -13.54 10.98
CA PRO A 100 -12.08 -12.36 11.35
C PRO A 100 -12.64 -11.60 10.15
N ILE A 101 -12.13 -11.81 8.94
CA ILE A 101 -12.63 -11.19 7.71
C ILE A 101 -14.08 -11.59 7.37
N PHE A 102 -14.59 -12.72 7.88
CA PHE A 102 -15.94 -13.21 7.60
C PHE A 102 -17.04 -12.58 8.48
N GLN A 103 -16.72 -11.57 9.31
CA GLN A 103 -17.69 -10.96 10.20
C GLN A 103 -18.83 -10.23 9.47
N ASN A 104 -18.54 -9.65 8.30
CA ASN A 104 -19.54 -9.00 7.44
C ASN A 104 -19.27 -9.35 5.98
N ILE A 105 -20.35 -9.60 5.23
CA ILE A 105 -20.26 -10.00 3.82
C ILE A 105 -21.31 -9.24 3.01
N LEU A 106 -20.90 -8.62 1.90
CA LEU A 106 -21.78 -8.03 0.90
C LEU A 106 -21.63 -8.82 -0.40
N GLU A 107 -22.76 -9.31 -0.92
CA GLU A 107 -22.84 -10.10 -2.15
C GLU A 107 -23.99 -9.60 -3.05
N GLY A 108 -23.95 -9.98 -4.32
CA GLY A 108 -24.99 -9.62 -5.28
C GLY A 108 -25.18 -8.12 -5.39
N GLU A 109 -26.40 -7.63 -5.25
CA GLU A 109 -26.73 -6.20 -5.35
C GLU A 109 -26.22 -5.35 -4.17
N ALA A 110 -25.88 -5.98 -3.05
CA ALA A 110 -25.35 -5.30 -1.88
C ALA A 110 -23.89 -4.81 -2.06
N VAL A 111 -23.17 -5.34 -3.06
CA VAL A 111 -21.78 -4.95 -3.37
C VAL A 111 -21.75 -3.51 -3.83
N ASP A 112 -21.07 -2.68 -3.05
CA ASP A 112 -20.92 -1.25 -3.34
C ASP A 112 -19.63 -0.70 -2.73
N LEU A 113 -18.66 -0.41 -3.59
CA LEU A 113 -17.35 0.19 -3.22
C LEU A 113 -17.51 1.58 -2.59
N LEU A 114 -18.61 2.28 -2.88
CA LEU A 114 -18.88 3.61 -2.34
C LEU A 114 -19.31 3.56 -0.87
N LYS A 115 -19.66 2.38 -0.33
CA LYS A 115 -19.91 2.16 1.10
C LYS A 115 -18.61 2.04 1.92
N LEU A 116 -17.46 1.94 1.28
CA LEU A 116 -16.16 1.94 1.95
C LEU A 116 -15.63 3.38 2.08
N PRO A 117 -14.90 3.72 3.16
CA PRO A 117 -14.36 5.06 3.40
C PRO A 117 -13.14 5.34 2.52
N VAL A 118 -13.24 5.05 1.23
CA VAL A 118 -12.14 5.27 0.28
C VAL A 118 -11.88 6.76 0.14
N PRO A 119 -10.67 7.25 0.46
CA PRO A 119 -10.40 8.68 0.42
C PRO A 119 -10.22 9.22 -1.01
N HIS A 120 -10.55 10.49 -1.18
CA HIS A 120 -10.04 11.33 -2.26
C HIS A 120 -8.83 12.08 -1.72
N TRP A 121 -7.64 11.54 -1.96
CA TRP A 121 -6.41 11.91 -1.26
C TRP A 121 -5.91 13.34 -1.57
N ASN A 122 -5.86 13.70 -2.85
CA ASN A 122 -5.32 14.98 -3.30
C ASN A 122 -6.32 15.69 -4.21
N ARG A 123 -6.26 17.02 -4.24
CA ARG A 123 -7.11 17.83 -5.15
C ARG A 123 -6.77 17.61 -6.63
N SER A 124 -5.56 17.12 -6.93
CA SER A 124 -5.12 16.78 -8.27
C SER A 124 -5.56 15.40 -8.75
N ASP A 125 -6.09 14.56 -7.85
CA ASP A 125 -6.53 13.22 -8.19
C ASP A 125 -7.89 13.26 -8.89
N ALA A 126 -8.13 12.35 -9.83
CA ALA A 126 -9.38 12.28 -10.58
C ALA A 126 -10.59 11.84 -9.73
N GLY A 127 -10.35 11.25 -8.56
CA GLY A 127 -11.39 10.75 -7.69
C GLY A 127 -10.86 9.99 -6.48
N ARG A 128 -11.67 9.06 -5.98
CA ARG A 128 -11.36 8.19 -4.86
C ARG A 128 -10.39 7.09 -5.29
N TYR A 129 -9.36 6.85 -4.47
CA TYR A 129 -8.39 5.78 -4.72
C TYR A 129 -8.32 4.80 -3.55
N ILE A 130 -8.66 3.52 -3.80
CA ILE A 130 -8.42 2.42 -2.87
C ILE A 130 -6.92 2.26 -2.69
N GLY A 131 -6.25 2.29 -3.82
CA GLY A 131 -4.88 1.88 -3.93
C GLY A 131 -3.89 2.94 -3.60
N THR A 132 -3.53 2.96 -2.35
CA THR A 132 -2.30 3.56 -1.86
C THR A 132 -1.54 2.61 -0.94
N TRP A 133 -2.26 1.80 -0.14
CA TRP A 133 -1.67 0.86 0.82
C TRP A 133 -2.51 -0.42 0.96
N HIS A 134 -2.81 -1.04 -0.18
CA HIS A 134 -3.53 -2.30 -0.30
C HIS A 134 -2.69 -3.31 -1.06
N VAL A 135 -3.09 -4.56 -1.06
CA VAL A 135 -2.45 -5.64 -1.81
C VAL A 135 -3.44 -6.20 -2.81
N ASN A 136 -3.06 -6.22 -4.09
CA ASN A 136 -3.75 -6.99 -5.11
C ASN A 136 -3.17 -8.40 -5.12
N ILE A 137 -4.03 -9.38 -5.04
CA ILE A 137 -3.68 -10.79 -4.98
C ILE A 137 -4.32 -11.49 -6.17
N SER A 138 -3.55 -12.23 -6.92
CA SER A 138 -4.02 -12.99 -8.09
C SER A 138 -3.29 -14.32 -8.19
N ARG A 139 -3.78 -15.22 -9.04
CA ARG A 139 -3.09 -16.46 -9.38
C ARG A 139 -2.80 -16.52 -10.88
N ASP A 140 -1.63 -17.01 -11.22
CA ASP A 140 -1.27 -17.24 -12.61
C ASP A 140 -2.23 -18.26 -13.21
N PRO A 141 -2.87 -17.96 -14.34
CA PRO A 141 -3.87 -18.85 -14.94
C PRO A 141 -3.28 -20.13 -15.56
N GLU A 142 -1.96 -20.20 -15.75
CA GLU A 142 -1.27 -21.37 -16.31
C GLU A 142 -0.70 -22.30 -15.24
N ASP A 143 0.03 -21.76 -14.27
CA ASP A 143 0.73 -22.57 -13.27
C ASP A 143 0.15 -22.45 -11.85
N GLY A 144 -0.80 -21.53 -11.63
CA GLY A 144 -1.47 -21.33 -10.35
C GLY A 144 -0.62 -20.65 -9.28
N SER A 145 0.57 -20.13 -9.61
CA SER A 145 1.41 -19.40 -8.67
C SER A 145 0.73 -18.08 -8.21
N HIS A 146 0.93 -17.72 -6.95
CA HIS A 146 0.43 -16.46 -6.42
C HIS A 146 1.24 -15.27 -6.94
N ASN A 147 0.58 -14.13 -6.99
CA ASN A 147 1.22 -12.84 -7.13
C ASN A 147 0.57 -11.88 -6.15
N LEU A 148 1.36 -11.27 -5.29
CA LEU A 148 0.98 -10.15 -4.46
C LEU A 148 1.67 -8.90 -4.97
N GLY A 149 0.90 -7.83 -5.19
CA GLY A 149 1.49 -6.57 -5.66
C GLY A 149 0.66 -5.36 -5.28
N VAL A 150 1.29 -4.19 -5.34
CA VAL A 150 0.66 -2.91 -5.04
C VAL A 150 0.43 -2.16 -6.36
N TYR A 151 -0.82 -2.13 -6.82
CA TYR A 151 -1.22 -1.49 -8.09
C TYR A 151 -2.36 -0.52 -7.81
N ARG A 152 -2.19 0.76 -8.11
CA ARG A 152 -3.19 1.78 -7.78
C ARG A 152 -4.55 1.49 -8.42
N MET A 153 -5.62 1.78 -7.68
CA MET A 153 -7.00 1.54 -8.08
C MET A 153 -7.86 2.76 -7.83
N GLN A 154 -8.43 3.32 -8.90
CA GLN A 154 -9.42 4.39 -8.84
C GLN A 154 -10.82 3.79 -8.79
N VAL A 155 -11.66 4.24 -7.86
CA VAL A 155 -13.08 3.85 -7.84
C VAL A 155 -13.82 4.62 -8.94
N LEU A 156 -14.49 3.90 -9.84
CA LEU A 156 -15.28 4.46 -10.94
C LEU A 156 -16.79 4.46 -10.63
N GLY A 157 -17.23 3.59 -9.73
CA GLY A 157 -18.62 3.43 -9.38
C GLY A 157 -18.84 2.35 -8.32
N PRO A 158 -20.09 1.97 -8.04
CA PRO A 158 -20.42 1.02 -6.97
C PRO A 158 -19.69 -0.33 -7.07
N ARG A 159 -19.44 -0.81 -8.30
CA ARG A 159 -18.82 -2.11 -8.54
C ARG A 159 -17.55 -2.05 -9.35
N GLN A 160 -17.17 -0.89 -9.82
CA GLN A 160 -16.09 -0.75 -10.78
C GLN A 160 -14.94 0.08 -10.23
N ALA A 161 -13.73 -0.40 -10.48
CA ALA A 161 -12.49 0.31 -10.21
C ALA A 161 -11.48 0.05 -11.33
N THR A 162 -10.48 0.91 -11.43
CA THR A 162 -9.33 0.64 -12.30
C THR A 162 -8.31 -0.24 -11.59
N ILE A 163 -7.50 -0.99 -12.34
CA ILE A 163 -6.18 -1.44 -11.89
C ILE A 163 -5.15 -0.88 -12.86
N SER A 164 -4.30 0.03 -12.37
CA SER A 164 -3.26 0.66 -13.18
C SER A 164 -1.93 -0.04 -12.96
N THR A 165 -1.49 -0.81 -13.94
CA THR A 165 -0.22 -1.54 -13.90
C THR A 165 0.47 -1.55 -15.27
N SER A 166 1.75 -1.93 -15.28
CA SER A 166 2.54 -2.14 -16.50
C SER A 166 2.31 -3.55 -17.04
N SER A 167 2.32 -3.71 -18.36
CA SER A 167 2.31 -5.04 -19.02
C SER A 167 3.53 -5.92 -18.66
N LYS A 168 4.57 -5.32 -18.06
CA LYS A 168 5.79 -6.02 -17.62
C LYS A 168 5.77 -6.39 -16.13
N SER A 169 4.77 -5.95 -15.37
CA SER A 169 4.59 -6.37 -13.98
C SER A 169 4.06 -7.80 -13.92
N HIS A 170 4.23 -8.48 -12.79
CA HIS A 170 3.71 -9.85 -12.62
C HIS A 170 2.21 -9.92 -12.90
N LEU A 171 1.42 -8.98 -12.33
CA LEU A 171 -0.01 -8.91 -12.59
C LEU A 171 -0.32 -8.61 -14.07
N GLY A 172 0.45 -7.74 -14.74
CA GLY A 172 0.28 -7.45 -16.17
C GLY A 172 0.56 -8.67 -17.05
N ILE A 173 1.54 -9.51 -16.68
CA ILE A 173 1.83 -10.78 -17.35
C ILE A 173 0.67 -11.76 -17.15
N GLN A 174 0.16 -11.91 -15.94
CA GLN A 174 -1.01 -12.77 -15.64
C GLN A 174 -2.27 -12.29 -16.38
N PHE A 175 -2.49 -10.97 -16.50
CA PHE A 175 -3.58 -10.43 -17.33
C PHE A 175 -3.44 -10.82 -18.79
N ALA A 176 -2.23 -10.70 -19.35
CA ALA A 176 -2.01 -11.05 -20.76
C ALA A 176 -2.27 -12.54 -21.03
N LYS A 177 -1.87 -13.42 -20.08
CA LYS A 177 -2.17 -14.86 -20.16
C LYS A 177 -3.68 -15.14 -20.12
N ALA A 178 -4.40 -14.55 -19.13
CA ALA A 178 -5.84 -14.69 -19.03
C ALA A 178 -6.59 -14.18 -20.26
N GLU A 179 -6.18 -13.03 -20.80
CA GLU A 179 -6.73 -12.47 -22.05
C GLU A 179 -6.48 -13.40 -23.24
N GLY A 180 -5.29 -13.99 -23.35
CA GLY A 180 -4.98 -14.98 -24.39
C GLY A 180 -5.86 -16.23 -24.31
N MET A 181 -6.36 -16.57 -23.12
CA MET A 181 -7.32 -17.66 -22.90
C MET A 181 -8.78 -17.22 -23.05
N GLY A 182 -9.05 -15.93 -23.31
CA GLY A 182 -10.41 -15.38 -23.38
C GLY A 182 -11.15 -15.40 -22.03
N LYS A 183 -10.44 -15.43 -20.89
CA LYS A 183 -11.01 -15.56 -19.55
C LYS A 183 -10.77 -14.31 -18.69
N PRO A 184 -11.70 -13.94 -17.79
CA PRO A 184 -11.42 -12.96 -16.77
C PRO A 184 -10.37 -13.48 -15.79
N LEU A 185 -9.53 -12.58 -15.24
CA LEU A 185 -8.61 -12.91 -14.17
C LEU A 185 -9.23 -12.56 -12.81
N GLY A 186 -9.31 -13.54 -11.91
CA GLY A 186 -9.74 -13.31 -10.52
C GLY A 186 -8.66 -12.51 -9.75
N VAL A 187 -9.10 -11.43 -9.09
CA VAL A 187 -8.22 -10.60 -8.25
C VAL A 187 -8.92 -10.33 -6.91
N ALA A 188 -8.21 -10.57 -5.82
CA ALA A 188 -8.60 -10.12 -4.50
C ALA A 188 -7.85 -8.82 -4.15
N VAL A 189 -8.57 -7.85 -3.58
CA VAL A 189 -8.00 -6.58 -3.12
C VAL A 189 -8.07 -6.55 -1.60
N ALA A 190 -6.93 -6.74 -0.94
CA ALA A 190 -6.82 -6.83 0.50
C ALA A 190 -6.34 -5.50 1.09
N ILE A 191 -7.19 -4.88 1.92
CA ILE A 191 -6.93 -3.60 2.58
C ILE A 191 -6.80 -3.86 4.08
N GLY A 192 -5.75 -3.32 4.70
CA GLY A 192 -5.53 -3.51 6.14
C GLY A 192 -5.01 -4.91 6.49
N VAL A 193 -4.14 -5.46 5.65
CA VAL A 193 -3.33 -6.65 5.97
C VAL A 193 -2.23 -6.31 6.97
N SER A 194 -1.56 -7.32 7.52
CA SER A 194 -0.30 -7.14 8.23
C SER A 194 0.68 -6.30 7.40
N GLU A 195 1.39 -5.36 8.02
CA GLU A 195 2.39 -4.53 7.31
C GLU A 195 3.50 -5.40 6.67
N ALA A 196 3.79 -6.57 7.22
CA ALA A 196 4.76 -7.50 6.62
C ALA A 196 4.27 -8.08 5.29
N ILE A 197 2.96 -8.34 5.15
CA ILE A 197 2.36 -8.79 3.88
C ILE A 197 2.41 -7.64 2.86
N PHE A 198 2.08 -6.40 3.28
CA PHE A 198 2.22 -5.24 2.41
C PHE A 198 3.68 -5.03 1.96
N ILE A 199 4.64 -5.14 2.87
CA ILE A 199 6.08 -5.03 2.58
C ILE A 199 6.51 -6.08 1.56
N ALA A 200 6.05 -7.34 1.71
CA ALA A 200 6.33 -8.40 0.75
C ALA A 200 5.73 -8.12 -0.64
N ALA A 201 4.49 -7.63 -0.69
CA ALA A 201 3.82 -7.25 -1.94
C ALA A 201 4.46 -6.04 -2.64
N ALA A 202 5.04 -5.11 -1.86
CA ALA A 202 5.77 -3.95 -2.37
C ALA A 202 7.23 -4.25 -2.75
N ALA A 203 7.74 -5.42 -2.36
CA ALA A 203 9.09 -5.86 -2.72
C ALA A 203 9.18 -6.26 -4.19
N GLY A 204 10.33 -6.04 -4.82
CA GLY A 204 10.64 -6.57 -6.14
C GLY A 204 11.02 -8.05 -6.08
N TYR A 205 10.11 -8.90 -5.59
CA TYR A 205 10.38 -10.33 -5.46
C TYR A 205 10.41 -10.99 -6.84
N PRO A 206 11.30 -11.98 -7.11
CA PRO A 206 11.42 -12.55 -8.44
C PRO A 206 10.13 -13.24 -8.91
N CYS A 207 9.82 -13.14 -10.21
CA CYS A 207 8.69 -13.86 -10.81
C CYS A 207 8.78 -15.35 -10.54
N GLY A 208 7.64 -15.97 -10.20
CA GLY A 208 7.57 -17.40 -9.85
C GLY A 208 7.99 -17.71 -8.39
N LYS A 209 8.28 -16.67 -7.60
CA LYS A 209 8.42 -16.80 -6.14
C LYS A 209 7.14 -16.28 -5.48
N ASP A 210 6.75 -16.90 -4.39
CA ASP A 210 5.52 -16.56 -3.65
C ASP A 210 5.81 -15.47 -2.62
N GLU A 211 5.20 -14.29 -2.76
CA GLU A 211 5.32 -13.20 -1.81
C GLU A 211 4.74 -13.55 -0.42
N TYR A 212 3.85 -14.52 -0.32
CA TYR A 212 3.41 -15.04 0.98
C TYR A 212 4.54 -15.72 1.75
N GLU A 213 5.42 -16.45 1.06
CA GLU A 213 6.61 -17.03 1.69
C GLU A 213 7.57 -15.95 2.20
N LEU A 214 7.72 -14.86 1.44
CA LEU A 214 8.49 -13.69 1.88
C LEU A 214 7.84 -13.02 3.09
N ALA A 215 6.51 -12.85 3.09
CA ALA A 215 5.78 -12.31 4.24
C ALA A 215 5.94 -13.20 5.48
N GLY A 216 5.88 -14.51 5.30
CA GLY A 216 6.13 -15.49 6.36
C GLY A 216 7.54 -15.36 6.94
N ALA A 217 8.55 -15.19 6.09
CA ALA A 217 9.93 -14.94 6.51
C ALA A 217 10.05 -13.63 7.33
N LEU A 218 9.41 -12.55 6.86
CA LEU A 218 9.38 -11.26 7.57
C LEU A 218 8.72 -11.37 8.95
N LEU A 219 7.66 -12.14 9.07
CA LEU A 219 6.91 -12.39 10.32
C LEU A 219 7.56 -13.43 11.22
N GLU A 220 8.51 -14.23 10.70
CA GLU A 220 9.04 -15.47 11.32
C GLU A 220 7.93 -16.46 11.71
N LYS A 221 6.83 -16.46 10.97
CA LYS A 221 5.71 -17.39 11.09
C LYS A 221 4.91 -17.48 9.80
N SER A 222 4.18 -18.58 9.64
CA SER A 222 3.27 -18.79 8.50
C SER A 222 2.20 -17.71 8.43
N VAL A 223 1.88 -17.26 7.19
CA VAL A 223 0.71 -16.43 6.92
C VAL A 223 -0.51 -17.34 6.82
N GLU A 224 -1.55 -17.04 7.57
CA GLU A 224 -2.82 -17.77 7.50
C GLU A 224 -3.68 -17.23 6.36
N LEU A 225 -4.09 -18.13 5.44
CA LEU A 225 -4.87 -17.79 4.27
C LEU A 225 -6.24 -18.45 4.31
N ILE A 226 -7.25 -17.70 3.87
CA ILE A 226 -8.60 -18.22 3.57
C ILE A 226 -8.77 -18.31 2.05
N LYS A 227 -9.57 -19.27 1.61
CA LYS A 227 -9.99 -19.36 0.21
C LYS A 227 -11.08 -18.32 -0.08
N CYS A 228 -10.88 -17.49 -1.10
CA CYS A 228 -11.95 -16.66 -1.64
C CYS A 228 -13.05 -17.54 -2.24
N SER A 229 -14.30 -17.11 -2.14
CA SER A 229 -15.42 -17.93 -2.58
C SER A 229 -15.91 -17.59 -3.99
N SER A 230 -15.72 -16.38 -4.46
CA SER A 230 -16.16 -15.95 -5.80
C SER A 230 -15.05 -16.00 -6.86
N ILE A 231 -13.82 -16.20 -6.43
CA ILE A 231 -12.62 -16.27 -7.30
C ILE A 231 -11.65 -17.34 -6.80
N ASP A 232 -10.82 -17.86 -7.70
CA ASP A 232 -9.79 -18.87 -7.34
C ASP A 232 -8.48 -18.22 -6.82
N VAL A 233 -8.60 -17.53 -5.68
CA VAL A 233 -7.50 -16.84 -5.01
C VAL A 233 -7.54 -17.16 -3.51
N ASP A 234 -6.39 -17.20 -2.85
CA ASP A 234 -6.27 -17.27 -1.39
C ASP A 234 -5.86 -15.90 -0.85
N ALA A 235 -6.51 -15.44 0.22
CA ALA A 235 -6.28 -14.12 0.82
C ALA A 235 -5.96 -14.22 2.32
N PRO A 236 -5.24 -13.25 2.93
CA PRO A 236 -4.94 -13.30 4.35
C PRO A 236 -6.20 -13.27 5.21
N ALA A 237 -6.29 -14.18 6.17
CA ALA A 237 -7.47 -14.39 7.01
C ALA A 237 -7.77 -13.22 7.96
N ASP A 238 -6.76 -12.43 8.31
CA ASP A 238 -6.81 -11.29 9.23
C ASP A 238 -6.97 -9.92 8.54
N THR A 239 -7.23 -9.90 7.23
CA THR A 239 -7.49 -8.68 6.44
C THR A 239 -8.65 -7.87 7.05
N GLU A 240 -8.56 -6.56 7.05
CA GLU A 240 -9.64 -5.67 7.53
C GLU A 240 -10.81 -5.56 6.56
N ILE A 241 -10.49 -5.40 5.25
CA ILE A 241 -11.46 -5.31 4.14
C ILE A 241 -10.90 -6.10 2.96
N LEU A 242 -11.66 -7.05 2.44
CA LEU A 242 -11.32 -7.86 1.27
C LEU A 242 -12.37 -7.67 0.19
N ILE A 243 -11.95 -7.29 -1.01
CA ILE A 243 -12.82 -7.16 -2.17
C ILE A 243 -12.43 -8.24 -3.17
N GLU A 244 -13.34 -9.17 -3.45
CA GLU A 244 -13.18 -10.17 -4.49
C GLU A 244 -13.78 -9.63 -5.80
N GLY A 245 -13.15 -9.92 -6.93
CA GLY A 245 -13.66 -9.51 -8.23
C GLY A 245 -12.83 -10.03 -9.40
N HIS A 246 -13.17 -9.55 -10.57
CA HIS A 246 -12.56 -9.99 -11.81
C HIS A 246 -12.05 -8.81 -12.62
N VAL A 247 -10.94 -9.00 -13.28
CA VAL A 247 -10.49 -8.11 -14.35
C VAL A 247 -10.98 -8.67 -15.67
N MET A 248 -11.71 -7.81 -16.40
CA MET A 248 -12.35 -8.20 -17.64
C MET A 248 -11.34 -8.23 -18.79
N PRO A 249 -11.31 -9.30 -19.60
CA PRO A 249 -10.42 -9.38 -20.74
C PRO A 249 -10.77 -8.33 -21.77
N ASN A 250 -9.75 -7.78 -22.45
CA ASN A 250 -9.86 -6.82 -23.55
C ASN A 250 -10.59 -5.49 -23.21
N VAL A 251 -10.85 -5.21 -21.93
CA VAL A 251 -11.43 -3.93 -21.49
C VAL A 251 -10.33 -3.05 -20.92
N ARG A 252 -10.25 -1.80 -21.40
CA ARG A 252 -9.33 -0.78 -20.89
C ARG A 252 -10.09 0.50 -20.62
N VAL A 253 -9.73 1.16 -19.52
CA VAL A 253 -10.35 2.40 -19.05
C VAL A 253 -9.29 3.42 -18.67
N LEU A 254 -9.68 4.68 -18.62
CA LEU A 254 -8.81 5.75 -18.15
C LEU A 254 -8.69 5.68 -16.62
N ASP A 255 -7.47 5.68 -16.11
CA ASP A 255 -7.11 5.88 -14.71
C ASP A 255 -6.35 7.21 -14.56
N GLY A 256 -6.76 8.01 -13.60
CA GLY A 256 -6.06 9.25 -13.29
C GLY A 256 -6.74 10.52 -13.81
N PRO A 257 -6.12 11.70 -13.56
CA PRO A 257 -4.82 11.86 -12.92
C PRO A 257 -4.78 11.39 -11.44
N TYR A 258 -3.61 10.91 -11.01
CA TYR A 258 -3.31 10.49 -9.65
C TYR A 258 -1.91 10.97 -9.26
N PHE A 259 -1.78 11.57 -8.07
CA PHE A 259 -0.48 11.98 -7.55
C PHE A 259 0.26 10.76 -7.03
N ASP A 260 1.29 10.33 -7.77
CA ASP A 260 2.01 9.09 -7.54
C ASP A 260 3.27 9.24 -6.68
N TYR A 261 3.90 8.12 -6.37
CA TYR A 261 5.13 8.04 -5.56
C TYR A 261 6.32 8.84 -6.17
N ALA A 262 6.28 9.17 -7.46
CA ALA A 262 7.30 10.00 -8.11
C ALA A 262 7.05 11.52 -7.91
N GLY A 263 6.03 11.90 -7.14
CA GLY A 263 5.69 13.29 -6.85
C GLY A 263 5.06 14.02 -8.04
N LYS A 264 4.35 13.30 -8.91
CA LYS A 264 3.71 13.83 -10.11
C LYS A 264 2.30 13.27 -10.25
N ALA A 265 1.40 14.09 -10.81
CA ALA A 265 0.11 13.61 -11.28
C ALA A 265 0.30 12.87 -12.62
N THR A 266 -0.07 11.60 -12.66
CA THR A 266 0.05 10.73 -13.83
C THR A 266 -1.28 10.08 -14.17
N SER A 267 -1.51 9.77 -15.46
CA SER A 267 -2.68 9.05 -15.93
C SER A 267 -2.27 7.83 -16.73
N ASN A 268 -3.09 6.79 -16.68
CA ASN A 268 -2.94 5.60 -17.52
C ASN A 268 -4.21 5.42 -18.37
N PRO A 269 -4.16 5.72 -19.68
CA PRO A 269 -5.33 5.58 -20.56
C PRO A 269 -5.68 4.12 -20.88
N LYS A 270 -4.86 3.17 -20.45
CA LYS A 270 -5.00 1.73 -20.72
C LYS A 270 -5.03 0.91 -19.45
N ALA A 271 -5.56 1.46 -18.34
CA ALA A 271 -5.76 0.72 -17.12
C ALA A 271 -6.81 -0.39 -17.33
N TYR A 272 -6.68 -1.46 -16.56
CA TYR A 272 -7.62 -2.57 -16.59
C TYR A 272 -8.89 -2.23 -15.78
N LEU A 273 -10.05 -2.70 -16.25
CA LEU A 273 -11.30 -2.59 -15.52
C LEU A 273 -11.44 -3.79 -14.57
N PHE A 274 -11.59 -3.47 -13.30
CA PHE A 274 -11.91 -4.42 -12.24
C PHE A 274 -13.39 -4.30 -11.87
N GLU A 275 -14.08 -5.44 -11.79
CA GLU A 275 -15.47 -5.54 -11.35
C GLU A 275 -15.56 -6.32 -10.04
N ALA A 276 -15.99 -5.64 -8.97
CA ALA A 276 -16.18 -6.22 -7.65
C ALA A 276 -17.42 -7.13 -7.65
N THR A 277 -17.27 -8.35 -7.11
CA THR A 277 -18.33 -9.36 -6.99
C THR A 277 -18.71 -9.64 -5.55
N ARG A 278 -17.80 -9.34 -4.59
CA ARG A 278 -17.99 -9.60 -3.17
C ARG A 278 -17.12 -8.67 -2.34
N ILE A 279 -17.64 -8.24 -1.18
CA ILE A 279 -16.88 -7.47 -0.20
C ILE A 279 -17.05 -8.14 1.16
N LEU A 280 -15.94 -8.44 1.82
CA LEU A 280 -15.89 -8.94 3.18
C LEU A 280 -15.18 -7.92 4.07
N PHE A 281 -15.59 -7.77 5.31
CA PHE A 281 -14.92 -6.86 6.24
C PHE A 281 -15.17 -7.20 7.70
N ARG A 282 -14.22 -6.81 8.53
CA ARG A 282 -14.29 -6.97 9.99
C ARG A 282 -15.28 -5.98 10.61
N ASN A 283 -15.75 -6.25 11.82
CA ASN A 283 -16.50 -5.27 12.61
C ASN A 283 -15.63 -4.04 12.88
N SER A 284 -16.19 -2.84 12.72
CA SER A 284 -15.47 -1.57 12.80
C SER A 284 -14.16 -1.60 11.99
N PRO A 285 -14.25 -1.77 10.67
CA PRO A 285 -13.08 -2.04 9.85
C PRO A 285 -12.14 -0.84 9.78
N ILE A 286 -10.87 -1.13 9.57
CA ILE A 286 -9.81 -0.12 9.42
C ILE A 286 -9.37 -0.09 7.97
N PHE A 287 -9.66 0.99 7.27
CA PHE A 287 -9.10 1.25 5.95
C PHE A 287 -7.64 1.70 6.11
N ARG A 288 -6.70 0.88 5.69
CA ARG A 288 -5.28 1.23 5.68
C ARG A 288 -4.96 1.97 4.38
N GLY A 289 -4.54 3.22 4.48
CA GLY A 289 -4.16 4.02 3.33
C GLY A 289 -2.91 4.85 3.60
N ALA A 290 -2.36 5.46 2.56
CA ALA A 290 -1.21 6.33 2.65
C ALA A 290 -1.29 7.48 1.65
N ILE A 291 -0.70 8.61 1.97
CA ILE A 291 -0.28 9.60 0.99
C ILE A 291 1.09 9.20 0.47
N VAL A 292 1.23 9.13 -0.85
CA VAL A 292 2.46 8.72 -1.51
C VAL A 292 3.17 9.89 -2.18
N GLY A 293 4.48 9.74 -2.43
CA GLY A 293 5.26 10.71 -3.21
C GLY A 293 5.58 12.03 -2.51
N HIS A 294 5.20 12.21 -1.27
CA HIS A 294 5.57 13.38 -0.46
C HIS A 294 6.96 13.16 0.17
N PRO A 295 7.80 14.18 0.31
CA PRO A 295 9.19 14.03 0.81
C PRO A 295 9.33 13.34 2.16
N ARG A 296 8.26 13.28 2.96
CA ARG A 296 8.23 12.62 4.28
C ARG A 296 7.22 11.48 4.35
N ALA A 297 6.72 11.01 3.22
CA ALA A 297 5.75 9.93 3.19
C ALA A 297 6.39 8.58 3.54
N GLU A 298 5.59 7.71 4.13
CA GLU A 298 6.03 6.39 4.59
C GLU A 298 6.49 5.47 3.44
N ASP A 299 5.95 5.63 2.22
CA ASP A 299 6.34 4.89 1.03
C ASP A 299 7.81 5.11 0.66
N LEU A 300 8.29 6.36 0.67
CA LEU A 300 9.68 6.67 0.35
C LEU A 300 10.66 6.11 1.39
N LEU A 301 10.29 6.16 2.66
CA LEU A 301 11.09 5.56 3.73
C LEU A 301 11.16 4.04 3.55
N LEU A 302 10.01 3.40 3.34
CA LEU A 302 9.93 1.96 3.13
C LEU A 302 10.77 1.52 1.94
N PHE A 303 10.57 2.13 0.76
CA PHE A 303 11.35 1.79 -0.43
C PHE A 303 12.84 1.97 -0.23
N SER A 304 13.26 2.98 0.52
CA SER A 304 14.66 3.16 0.83
C SER A 304 15.23 2.03 1.70
N VAL A 305 14.46 1.51 2.66
CA VAL A 305 14.84 0.35 3.47
C VAL A 305 14.88 -0.92 2.62
N LEU A 306 13.85 -1.16 1.79
CA LEU A 306 13.77 -2.32 0.90
C LEU A 306 14.94 -2.35 -0.11
N SER A 307 15.35 -1.19 -0.62
CA SER A 307 16.52 -1.09 -1.50
C SER A 307 17.82 -1.47 -0.79
N GLU A 308 18.00 -1.05 0.46
CA GLU A 308 19.17 -1.47 1.24
C GLU A 308 19.12 -2.96 1.59
N VAL A 309 17.95 -3.52 1.81
CA VAL A 309 17.78 -4.97 2.02
C VAL A 309 18.13 -5.77 0.76
N GLY A 310 17.95 -5.18 -0.44
CA GLY A 310 18.07 -5.85 -1.73
C GLY A 310 16.75 -6.43 -2.25
N LEU A 311 15.64 -6.01 -1.67
CA LEU A 311 14.28 -6.40 -2.06
C LEU A 311 13.60 -5.40 -2.99
N PHE A 312 14.24 -4.31 -3.34
CA PHE A 312 13.71 -3.32 -4.26
C PHE A 312 14.84 -2.73 -5.10
N ASP A 313 14.69 -2.79 -6.42
CA ASP A 313 15.64 -2.16 -7.34
C ASP A 313 14.98 -0.94 -8.01
N PHE A 314 15.53 0.23 -7.74
CA PHE A 314 15.14 1.44 -8.43
C PHE A 314 15.70 1.45 -9.86
N HIS A 315 15.01 0.79 -10.79
CA HIS A 315 15.29 0.91 -12.20
C HIS A 315 14.91 2.31 -12.71
N GLY A 316 15.79 3.29 -12.47
CA GLY A 316 15.63 4.64 -12.99
C GLY A 316 16.45 5.68 -12.22
N SER A 317 17.40 6.29 -12.91
CA SER A 317 18.36 7.25 -12.37
C SER A 317 17.77 8.48 -11.66
N ARG A 318 16.49 8.81 -11.89
CA ARG A 318 15.83 9.99 -11.30
C ARG A 318 15.32 9.76 -9.87
N LEU A 319 14.72 8.61 -9.59
CA LEU A 319 14.21 8.29 -8.25
C LEU A 319 15.34 7.97 -7.29
N ARG A 320 16.39 7.27 -7.76
CA ARG A 320 17.62 7.05 -6.98
C ARG A 320 18.29 8.38 -6.59
N ARG A 321 18.35 9.38 -7.50
CA ARG A 321 18.84 10.71 -7.19
C ARG A 321 17.93 11.47 -6.23
N ALA A 322 16.60 11.36 -6.36
CA ALA A 322 15.65 12.00 -5.44
C ALA A 322 15.79 11.44 -4.02
N LEU A 323 15.91 10.13 -3.87
CA LEU A 323 16.15 9.47 -2.58
C LEU A 323 17.51 9.80 -2.00
N GLN A 324 18.58 9.81 -2.81
CA GLN A 324 19.91 10.25 -2.37
C GLN A 324 19.91 11.71 -1.90
N ILE A 325 19.17 12.59 -2.58
CA ILE A 325 19.02 14.00 -2.17
C ILE A 325 18.22 14.10 -0.86
N LEU A 326 17.17 13.29 -0.68
CA LEU A 326 16.41 13.20 0.58
C LEU A 326 17.32 12.72 1.74
N PHE A 327 18.10 11.67 1.50
CA PHE A 327 19.07 11.14 2.46
C PHE A 327 20.15 12.16 2.84
N LEU A 328 20.72 12.85 1.85
CA LEU A 328 21.69 13.93 2.08
C LEU A 328 21.06 15.09 2.85
N LYS A 329 19.80 15.47 2.55
CA LYS A 329 19.09 16.53 3.28
C LYS A 329 18.77 16.13 4.72
N GLU A 330 18.38 14.88 4.98
CA GLU A 330 18.14 14.40 6.35
C GLU A 330 19.43 14.37 7.20
N HIS A 331 20.55 13.96 6.61
CA HIS A 331 21.85 13.98 7.28
C HIS A 331 22.37 15.41 7.47
N LEU A 332 22.22 16.27 6.48
CA LEU A 332 22.54 17.69 6.58
C LEU A 332 21.63 18.38 7.61
N PHE A 333 20.33 18.12 7.63
CA PHE A 333 19.41 18.70 8.60
C PHE A 333 19.74 18.30 10.04
N LYS A 334 20.07 17.03 10.29
CA LYS A 334 20.56 16.56 11.62
C LYS A 334 21.88 17.22 11.98
N ALA A 335 22.81 17.34 11.03
CA ALA A 335 24.09 18.02 11.24
C ALA A 335 23.91 19.52 11.52
N PHE A 336 22.96 20.18 10.87
CA PHE A 336 22.65 21.59 11.06
C PHE A 336 21.84 21.87 12.33
N GLN A 337 20.92 20.99 12.74
CA GLN A 337 20.26 21.09 14.04
C GLN A 337 21.28 20.93 15.20
N PHE A 338 22.26 20.04 15.04
CA PHE A 338 23.34 19.87 16.02
C PHE A 338 24.27 21.09 16.08
N ALA A 339 24.39 21.83 14.99
CA ALA A 339 25.22 23.05 14.88
C ALA A 339 24.48 24.35 15.29
N GLY A 340 23.20 24.29 15.66
CA GLY A 340 22.44 25.44 16.19
C GLY A 340 22.22 26.61 15.21
N ARG A 341 22.25 26.38 13.89
CA ARG A 341 22.32 27.47 12.88
C ARG A 341 21.19 27.54 11.85
N ILE A 342 20.03 26.88 12.01
CA ILE A 342 18.94 27.05 11.04
C ILE A 342 17.56 27.15 11.71
N GLY A 343 16.85 28.27 11.46
CA GLY A 343 15.43 28.44 11.75
C GLY A 343 14.54 27.76 10.68
N PRO A 344 13.25 27.53 10.98
CA PRO A 344 12.34 26.75 10.13
C PRO A 344 12.02 27.34 8.74
N GLU A 345 12.44 28.56 8.43
CA GLU A 345 12.07 29.24 7.19
C GLU A 345 12.85 28.83 5.93
N MET A 346 14.04 28.22 6.07
CA MET A 346 14.89 27.90 4.91
C MET A 346 14.51 26.58 4.19
N LEU A 347 13.44 25.90 4.59
CA LEU A 347 12.97 24.65 3.99
C LEU A 347 11.81 24.82 3.01
N ARG A 348 11.45 26.03 2.65
CA ARG A 348 10.49 26.26 1.55
C ARG A 348 11.17 25.96 0.22
N VAL A 349 10.99 24.74 -0.28
CA VAL A 349 11.32 24.37 -1.66
C VAL A 349 10.29 25.05 -2.56
N GLY A 350 10.69 26.14 -3.20
CA GLY A 350 9.90 26.76 -4.27
C GLY A 350 9.72 25.78 -5.46
N PRO A 351 8.69 25.98 -6.29
CA PRO A 351 8.43 25.08 -7.41
C PRO A 351 9.64 25.07 -8.37
N PHE A 352 10.11 23.88 -8.72
CA PHE A 352 11.13 23.68 -9.74
C PHE A 352 10.63 24.24 -11.08
N ARG A 353 11.08 25.43 -11.46
CA ARG A 353 10.93 25.94 -12.83
C ARG A 353 11.85 25.13 -13.74
N GLY A 354 11.27 24.21 -14.49
CA GLY A 354 11.97 23.54 -15.57
C GLY A 354 12.36 24.57 -16.65
N LYS A 355 13.64 24.77 -16.88
CA LYS A 355 14.12 25.48 -18.06
C LYS A 355 13.71 24.70 -19.31
N ARG A 356 12.95 25.33 -20.19
CA ARG A 356 12.75 24.87 -21.57
C ARG A 356 14.11 24.92 -22.28
N THR A 357 14.63 23.77 -22.66
CA THR A 357 15.67 23.72 -23.69
C THR A 357 14.97 23.93 -25.05
N LYS A 358 15.07 25.13 -25.56
CA LYS A 358 15.12 25.38 -27.00
C LYS A 358 16.60 25.40 -27.36
N ASP A 359 16.88 24.85 -28.55
CA ASP A 359 18.14 24.88 -29.30
C ASP A 359 19.22 23.89 -28.83
N LEU A 360 19.23 22.70 -29.43
CA LEU A 360 20.20 22.13 -30.40
C LEU A 360 19.75 20.73 -30.75
#